data_688eb926adbcd22baff12a968ad190eb
#
_entry.id   688eb926adbcd22baff12a968ad190eb
#
_cell.length_a   1.000
_cell.length_b   1.000
_cell.length_c   1.000
_cell.angle_alpha   90.00
_cell.angle_beta   90.00
_cell.angle_gamma   90.00
#
_symmetry.space_group_name_H-M   'P 1'
#
loop_
_entity.id
_entity.type
_entity.pdbx_description
1 polymer ?
#
loop_
_entity_poly.entity_id
_entity_poly.type
_entity_poly.pdbx_seq_one_letter_code
_entity_poly.pdbx_strand_id
1 'polypeptide(L)'
;MTPVTSLILILLAIVLSVVFGRKHANMGLIALGLAYLLGCFVLGFRANALYALFPAKVILQFIFISYFYGILIENGTIQWIAEKASYYARNTSFLIPIIIFVLCLLLSIAGVPPVSVAAAVAPLFLAVADKMRLNKLLILLSIHTGQCAGCGSPVSGVAIVAKGIMGDTLGADAGLIWNQFMLNYILVYTIVFILCYLAFRGWRSGRATEGGAIEDPGAPTGQQVVCIIMAVAAMIFLIVPSLLSTFTDIAVMKFISSKADPGFVYLILGIVCMFLRYGDERTIITRRVPWGLVLVIGGMAILIGMLGLTGATDYLSNLLVTSVHDRAIAPALAGIGGFLSMFSDSLGAVIPLLASMIPSIITSNPGLSGALLLSAACIGTMMTGFAPFSTGGSLLLSFIGEEERNKYFILQLISTIVMLAVTCLIFALQLVLM
;
A
#
# COMPACT_ATOMS: atom_id res chain seq x y z
N MET A 1 -6.82 -15.82 31.03
CA MET A 1 -5.39 -15.90 30.59
C MET A 1 -4.73 -14.57 30.83
N THR A 2 -3.40 -14.53 31.03
CA THR A 2 -2.68 -13.26 31.11
C THR A 2 -2.54 -12.64 29.72
N PRO A 3 -2.45 -11.29 29.60
CA PRO A 3 -2.23 -10.64 28.31
C PRO A 3 -0.99 -11.17 27.56
N VAL A 4 0.08 -11.50 28.30
CA VAL A 4 1.32 -12.05 27.74
C VAL A 4 1.12 -13.44 27.13
N THR A 5 0.39 -14.33 27.80
CA THR A 5 0.12 -15.67 27.27
C THR A 5 -0.75 -15.61 26.03
N SER A 6 -1.78 -14.75 26.03
CA SER A 6 -2.63 -14.51 24.87
C SER A 6 -1.84 -13.93 23.71
N LEU A 7 -0.94 -12.97 23.96
CA LEU A 7 -0.04 -12.41 22.99
C LEU A 7 0.80 -13.49 22.29
N ILE A 8 1.48 -14.33 23.07
CA ILE A 8 2.34 -15.40 22.52
C ILE A 8 1.53 -16.35 21.65
N LEU A 9 0.37 -16.78 22.10
CA LEU A 9 -0.48 -17.71 21.34
C LEU A 9 -1.02 -17.09 20.04
N ILE A 10 -1.46 -15.81 20.07
CA ILE A 10 -1.95 -15.14 18.88
C ILE A 10 -0.81 -14.84 17.89
N LEU A 11 0.37 -14.41 18.37
CA LEU A 11 1.54 -14.23 17.51
C LEU A 11 1.99 -15.54 16.87
N LEU A 12 1.96 -16.65 17.63
CA LEU A 12 2.24 -17.98 17.09
C LEU A 12 1.22 -18.33 15.97
N ALA A 13 -0.07 -18.07 16.19
CA ALA A 13 -1.10 -18.31 15.18
C ALA A 13 -0.87 -17.44 13.91
N ILE A 14 -0.45 -16.19 14.08
CA ILE A 14 -0.07 -15.30 12.96
C ILE A 14 1.11 -15.91 12.20
N VAL A 15 2.18 -16.30 12.88
CA VAL A 15 3.37 -16.90 12.26
C VAL A 15 3.00 -18.20 11.54
N LEU A 16 2.21 -19.07 12.15
CA LEU A 16 1.72 -20.31 11.51
C LEU A 16 0.90 -20.00 10.26
N SER A 17 0.02 -18.98 10.30
CA SER A 17 -0.76 -18.57 9.15
C SER A 17 0.12 -18.11 7.98
N VAL A 18 1.20 -17.38 8.27
CA VAL A 18 2.18 -16.91 7.27
C VAL A 18 2.98 -18.08 6.69
N VAL A 19 3.50 -18.97 7.54
CA VAL A 19 4.35 -20.10 7.13
C VAL A 19 3.57 -21.09 6.27
N PHE A 20 2.38 -21.50 6.73
CA PHE A 20 1.56 -22.46 6.00
C PHE A 20 0.87 -21.82 4.78
N GLY A 21 0.50 -20.53 4.87
CA GLY A 21 -0.10 -19.80 3.77
C GLY A 21 0.79 -19.66 2.54
N ARG A 22 2.11 -19.67 2.71
CA ARG A 22 3.05 -19.64 1.59
C ARG A 22 3.13 -20.94 0.79
N LYS A 23 2.78 -22.07 1.40
CA LYS A 23 3.01 -23.42 0.84
C LYS A 23 1.74 -24.16 0.43
N HIS A 24 0.63 -23.98 1.14
CA HIS A 24 -0.48 -24.92 1.06
C HIS A 24 -1.86 -24.30 0.85
N ALA A 25 -2.13 -23.10 1.39
CA ALA A 25 -3.45 -22.48 1.34
C ALA A 25 -3.36 -20.96 1.45
N ASN A 26 -4.49 -20.27 1.27
CA ASN A 26 -4.53 -18.83 1.52
C ASN A 26 -4.29 -18.53 3.02
N MET A 27 -3.33 -17.65 3.31
CA MET A 27 -2.94 -17.24 4.66
C MET A 27 -4.14 -16.76 5.50
N GLY A 28 -5.07 -16.03 4.87
CA GLY A 28 -6.28 -15.53 5.55
C GLY A 28 -7.23 -16.64 5.97
N LEU A 29 -7.40 -17.70 5.15
CA LEU A 29 -8.22 -18.85 5.52
C LEU A 29 -7.60 -19.62 6.70
N ILE A 30 -6.29 -19.78 6.71
CA ILE A 30 -5.57 -20.39 7.84
C ILE A 30 -5.76 -19.53 9.10
N ALA A 31 -5.61 -18.20 8.96
CA ALA A 31 -5.82 -17.26 10.05
C ALA A 31 -7.25 -17.36 10.63
N LEU A 32 -8.28 -17.45 9.79
CA LEU A 32 -9.67 -17.65 10.22
C LEU A 32 -9.85 -18.95 11.03
N GLY A 33 -9.31 -20.06 10.51
CA GLY A 33 -9.36 -21.35 11.20
C GLY A 33 -8.65 -21.30 12.57
N LEU A 34 -7.45 -20.75 12.63
CA LEU A 34 -6.69 -20.59 13.87
C LEU A 34 -7.36 -19.60 14.83
N ALA A 35 -7.95 -18.51 14.33
CA ALA A 35 -8.72 -17.57 15.14
C ALA A 35 -9.91 -18.24 15.81
N TYR A 36 -10.63 -19.09 15.08
CA TYR A 36 -11.75 -19.83 15.64
C TYR A 36 -11.28 -20.83 16.72
N LEU A 37 -10.28 -21.65 16.41
CA LEU A 37 -9.76 -22.65 17.36
C LEU A 37 -9.19 -21.99 18.62
N LEU A 38 -8.31 -21.01 18.46
CA LEU A 38 -7.70 -20.30 19.56
C LEU A 38 -8.72 -19.43 20.32
N GLY A 39 -9.55 -18.66 19.58
CA GLY A 39 -10.50 -17.73 20.17
C GLY A 39 -11.59 -18.43 20.97
N CYS A 40 -12.25 -19.42 20.39
CA CYS A 40 -13.38 -20.07 21.04
C CYS A 40 -12.98 -21.12 22.06
N PHE A 41 -11.96 -21.95 21.77
CA PHE A 41 -11.65 -23.11 22.62
C PHE A 41 -10.52 -22.87 23.63
N VAL A 42 -9.66 -21.86 23.38
CA VAL A 42 -8.55 -21.55 24.29
C VAL A 42 -8.79 -20.28 25.07
N LEU A 43 -9.22 -19.20 24.36
CA LEU A 43 -9.46 -17.89 24.98
C LEU A 43 -10.89 -17.70 25.48
N GLY A 44 -11.82 -18.60 25.15
CA GLY A 44 -13.19 -18.62 25.67
C GLY A 44 -14.12 -17.56 25.03
N PHE A 45 -13.79 -17.03 23.87
CA PHE A 45 -14.65 -16.10 23.15
C PHE A 45 -15.86 -16.81 22.52
N ARG A 46 -16.96 -16.12 22.37
CA ARG A 46 -18.07 -16.58 21.54
C ARG A 46 -17.76 -16.34 20.07
N ALA A 47 -18.21 -17.21 19.17
CA ALA A 47 -18.01 -17.05 17.73
C ALA A 47 -18.49 -15.68 17.19
N ASN A 48 -19.60 -15.15 17.74
CA ASN A 48 -20.10 -13.81 17.38
C ASN A 48 -19.09 -12.69 17.70
N ALA A 49 -18.27 -12.83 18.72
CA ALA A 49 -17.23 -11.85 19.02
C ALA A 49 -16.14 -11.86 17.93
N LEU A 50 -15.84 -13.03 17.35
CA LEU A 50 -14.89 -13.13 16.23
C LEU A 50 -15.48 -12.52 14.94
N TYR A 51 -16.76 -12.76 14.64
CA TYR A 51 -17.43 -12.13 13.49
C TYR A 51 -17.45 -10.60 13.62
N ALA A 52 -17.62 -10.05 14.83
CA ALA A 52 -17.60 -8.60 15.07
C ALA A 52 -16.25 -7.95 14.78
N LEU A 53 -15.15 -8.72 14.81
CA LEU A 53 -13.81 -8.25 14.44
C LEU A 53 -13.57 -8.22 12.93
N PHE A 54 -14.49 -8.77 12.11
CA PHE A 54 -14.34 -8.81 10.68
C PHE A 54 -14.50 -7.41 10.07
N PRO A 55 -13.52 -6.89 9.31
CA PRO A 55 -13.49 -5.51 8.87
C PRO A 55 -14.35 -5.31 7.60
N ALA A 56 -15.66 -5.53 7.71
CA ALA A 56 -16.58 -5.53 6.57
C ALA A 56 -16.50 -4.25 5.72
N LYS A 57 -16.41 -3.07 6.36
CA LYS A 57 -16.28 -1.77 5.66
C LYS A 57 -15.02 -1.73 4.80
N VAL A 58 -13.87 -2.12 5.36
CA VAL A 58 -12.58 -2.13 4.66
C VAL A 58 -12.63 -3.07 3.46
N ILE A 59 -13.19 -4.26 3.65
CA ILE A 59 -13.30 -5.28 2.60
C ILE A 59 -14.19 -4.80 1.47
N LEU A 60 -15.36 -4.24 1.78
CA LEU A 60 -16.27 -3.71 0.76
C LEU A 60 -15.62 -2.57 -0.04
N GLN A 61 -14.98 -1.61 0.64
CA GLN A 61 -14.26 -0.52 -0.04
C GLN A 61 -13.18 -1.07 -0.96
N PHE A 62 -12.42 -2.08 -0.50
CA PHE A 62 -11.37 -2.69 -1.30
C PHE A 62 -11.91 -3.42 -2.54
N ILE A 63 -13.00 -4.17 -2.40
CA ILE A 63 -13.68 -4.83 -3.53
C ILE A 63 -14.19 -3.79 -4.53
N PHE A 64 -14.88 -2.75 -4.08
CA PHE A 64 -15.49 -1.74 -4.94
C PHE A 64 -14.47 -0.94 -5.74
N ILE A 65 -13.36 -0.54 -5.10
CA ILE A 65 -12.26 0.15 -5.76
C ILE A 65 -11.60 -0.79 -6.77
N SER A 66 -11.31 -2.04 -6.38
CA SER A 66 -10.71 -3.02 -7.28
C SER A 66 -11.61 -3.36 -8.47
N TYR A 67 -12.93 -3.33 -8.30
CA TYR A 67 -13.88 -3.54 -9.38
C TYR A 67 -13.76 -2.45 -10.45
N PHE A 68 -13.78 -1.18 -10.09
CA PHE A 68 -13.61 -0.08 -11.04
C PHE A 68 -12.26 -0.13 -11.76
N TYR A 69 -11.15 -0.27 -11.00
CA TYR A 69 -9.83 -0.34 -11.62
C TYR A 69 -9.62 -1.63 -12.42
N GLY A 70 -10.32 -2.70 -12.08
CA GLY A 70 -10.39 -3.92 -12.87
C GLY A 70 -10.90 -3.67 -14.29
N ILE A 71 -11.88 -2.78 -14.46
CA ILE A 71 -12.39 -2.36 -15.77
C ILE A 71 -11.31 -1.60 -16.55
N LEU A 72 -10.62 -0.66 -15.90
CA LEU A 72 -9.55 0.12 -16.53
C LEU A 72 -8.36 -0.75 -16.96
N ILE A 73 -8.11 -1.83 -16.24
CA ILE A 73 -7.09 -2.81 -16.61
C ILE A 73 -7.57 -3.66 -17.79
N GLU A 74 -8.82 -4.13 -17.75
CA GLU A 74 -9.37 -5.02 -18.76
C GLU A 74 -9.51 -4.36 -20.14
N ASN A 75 -9.94 -3.09 -20.16
CA ASN A 75 -10.06 -2.32 -21.40
C ASN A 75 -8.75 -1.69 -21.90
N GLY A 76 -7.62 -1.97 -21.22
CA GLY A 76 -6.30 -1.48 -21.59
C GLY A 76 -6.03 0.00 -21.28
N THR A 77 -6.89 0.68 -20.51
CA THR A 77 -6.67 2.10 -20.15
C THR A 77 -5.35 2.31 -19.40
N ILE A 78 -5.08 1.49 -18.39
CA ILE A 78 -3.83 1.58 -17.59
C ILE A 78 -2.62 1.30 -18.47
N GLN A 79 -2.71 0.30 -19.35
CA GLN A 79 -1.63 -0.04 -20.27
C GLN A 79 -1.36 1.09 -21.27
N TRP A 80 -2.40 1.69 -21.86
CA TRP A 80 -2.26 2.81 -22.78
C TRP A 80 -1.57 4.02 -22.10
N ILE A 81 -1.95 4.34 -20.85
CA ILE A 81 -1.30 5.42 -20.09
C ILE A 81 0.21 5.16 -19.93
N ALA A 82 0.58 3.91 -19.57
CA ALA A 82 1.98 3.52 -19.39
C ALA A 82 2.77 3.56 -20.71
N GLU A 83 2.18 3.07 -21.81
CA GLU A 83 2.79 3.12 -23.16
C GLU A 83 2.98 4.55 -23.63
N LYS A 84 1.98 5.41 -23.43
CA LYS A 84 2.06 6.84 -23.81
C LYS A 84 3.11 7.58 -23.00
N ALA A 85 3.20 7.33 -21.71
CA ALA A 85 4.25 7.87 -20.84
C ALA A 85 5.65 7.43 -21.31
N SER A 86 5.81 6.16 -21.68
CA SER A 86 7.04 5.60 -22.24
C SER A 86 7.44 6.28 -23.56
N TYR A 87 6.47 6.49 -24.46
CA TYR A 87 6.68 7.17 -25.73
C TYR A 87 7.18 8.60 -25.55
N TYR A 88 6.59 9.37 -24.63
CA TYR A 88 7.06 10.74 -24.35
C TYR A 88 8.47 10.75 -23.74
N ALA A 89 8.85 9.73 -23.01
CA ALA A 89 10.18 9.58 -22.39
C ALA A 89 11.29 9.14 -23.36
N ARG A 90 10.96 8.65 -24.56
CA ARG A 90 11.88 7.96 -25.47
C ARG A 90 13.15 8.71 -25.85
N ASN A 91 13.09 10.04 -25.89
CA ASN A 91 14.21 10.90 -26.28
C ASN A 91 15.08 11.36 -25.11
N THR A 92 14.67 11.06 -23.87
CA THR A 92 15.27 11.59 -22.65
C THR A 92 15.46 10.49 -21.62
N SER A 93 16.45 9.64 -21.85
CA SER A 93 16.68 8.44 -21.04
C SER A 93 16.85 8.71 -19.53
N PHE A 94 17.41 9.86 -19.15
CA PHE A 94 17.54 10.25 -17.73
C PHE A 94 16.20 10.58 -17.06
N LEU A 95 15.17 10.96 -17.83
CA LEU A 95 13.83 11.23 -17.29
C LEU A 95 13.01 9.96 -17.09
N ILE A 96 13.35 8.84 -17.71
CA ILE A 96 12.57 7.60 -17.64
C ILE A 96 12.30 7.16 -16.19
N PRO A 97 13.29 7.05 -15.30
CA PRO A 97 13.03 6.69 -13.90
C PRO A 97 12.10 7.67 -13.17
N ILE A 98 12.21 8.97 -13.49
CA ILE A 98 11.38 10.03 -12.90
C ILE A 98 9.94 9.90 -13.41
N ILE A 99 9.76 9.71 -14.71
CA ILE A 99 8.43 9.52 -15.32
C ILE A 99 7.76 8.27 -14.77
N ILE A 100 8.50 7.17 -14.59
CA ILE A 100 7.99 5.94 -13.97
C ILE A 100 7.52 6.22 -12.54
N PHE A 101 8.34 6.90 -11.75
CA PHE A 101 7.99 7.25 -10.37
C PHE A 101 6.70 8.09 -10.33
N VAL A 102 6.63 9.15 -11.12
CA VAL A 102 5.45 10.04 -11.18
C VAL A 102 4.21 9.30 -11.69
N LEU A 103 4.36 8.49 -12.74
CA LEU A 103 3.26 7.68 -13.27
C LEU A 103 2.70 6.72 -12.21
N CYS A 104 3.59 5.96 -11.55
CA CYS A 104 3.18 5.02 -10.53
C CYS A 104 2.56 5.73 -9.30
N LEU A 105 3.10 6.90 -8.93
CA LEU A 105 2.55 7.77 -7.88
C LEU A 105 1.11 8.20 -8.24
N LEU A 106 0.89 8.73 -9.43
CA LEU A 106 -0.43 9.20 -9.84
C LEU A 106 -1.46 8.07 -9.93
N LEU A 107 -1.07 6.92 -10.48
CA LEU A 107 -1.94 5.74 -10.53
C LEU A 107 -2.31 5.26 -9.11
N SER A 108 -1.36 5.25 -8.20
CA SER A 108 -1.59 4.80 -6.82
C SER A 108 -2.38 5.84 -5.99
N ILE A 109 -2.15 7.14 -6.18
CA ILE A 109 -2.98 8.21 -5.58
C ILE A 109 -4.44 8.07 -6.05
N ALA A 110 -4.64 7.74 -7.31
CA ALA A 110 -5.98 7.51 -7.87
C ALA A 110 -6.66 6.25 -7.28
N GLY A 111 -5.92 5.35 -6.62
CA GLY A 111 -6.46 4.16 -5.94
C GLY A 111 -6.17 2.84 -6.66
N VAL A 112 -5.40 2.85 -7.74
CA VAL A 112 -4.97 1.58 -8.37
C VAL A 112 -4.13 0.78 -7.35
N PRO A 113 -4.47 -0.49 -7.08
CA PRO A 113 -3.70 -1.31 -6.16
C PRO A 113 -2.22 -1.41 -6.58
N PRO A 114 -1.25 -1.27 -5.65
CA PRO A 114 0.19 -1.26 -6.00
C PRO A 114 0.64 -2.47 -6.83
N VAL A 115 0.17 -3.66 -6.49
CA VAL A 115 0.50 -4.89 -7.24
C VAL A 115 0.01 -4.80 -8.69
N SER A 116 -1.16 -4.20 -8.93
CA SER A 116 -1.70 -3.99 -10.28
C SER A 116 -0.91 -2.95 -11.05
N VAL A 117 -0.46 -1.87 -10.39
CA VAL A 117 0.46 -0.89 -11.00
C VAL A 117 1.75 -1.58 -11.43
N ALA A 118 2.37 -2.34 -10.54
CA ALA A 118 3.60 -3.09 -10.84
C ALA A 118 3.42 -4.04 -12.02
N ALA A 119 2.34 -4.82 -12.03
CA ALA A 119 2.04 -5.79 -13.10
C ALA A 119 1.86 -5.12 -14.47
N ALA A 120 1.24 -3.95 -14.52
CA ALA A 120 1.01 -3.23 -15.77
C ALA A 120 2.26 -2.50 -16.28
N VAL A 121 3.04 -1.91 -15.36
CA VAL A 121 4.13 -0.98 -15.69
C VAL A 121 5.47 -1.70 -15.85
N ALA A 122 5.77 -2.71 -15.02
CA ALA A 122 7.09 -3.32 -14.97
C ALA A 122 7.51 -4.02 -16.29
N PRO A 123 6.68 -4.85 -16.96
CA PRO A 123 7.09 -5.50 -18.20
C PRO A 123 7.47 -4.49 -19.28
N LEU A 124 6.68 -3.42 -19.39
CA LEU A 124 6.90 -2.38 -20.41
C LEU A 124 8.20 -1.64 -20.16
N PHE A 125 8.41 -1.11 -18.96
CA PHE A 125 9.58 -0.29 -18.69
C PHE A 125 10.88 -1.13 -18.53
N LEU A 126 10.79 -2.41 -18.19
CA LEU A 126 11.94 -3.31 -18.28
C LEU A 126 12.34 -3.58 -19.73
N ALA A 127 11.37 -3.75 -20.66
CA ALA A 127 11.65 -3.85 -22.08
C ALA A 127 12.30 -2.56 -22.63
N VAL A 128 11.82 -1.38 -22.16
CA VAL A 128 12.46 -0.09 -22.47
C VAL A 128 13.87 -0.04 -21.89
N ALA A 129 14.08 -0.51 -20.67
CA ALA A 129 15.39 -0.56 -20.03
C ALA A 129 16.39 -1.43 -20.82
N ASP A 130 15.95 -2.57 -21.33
CA ASP A 130 16.79 -3.44 -22.18
C ASP A 130 17.17 -2.74 -23.49
N LYS A 131 16.21 -2.12 -24.18
CA LYS A 131 16.45 -1.39 -25.44
C LYS A 131 17.38 -0.19 -25.26
N MET A 132 17.23 0.54 -24.17
CA MET A 132 17.98 1.77 -23.89
C MET A 132 19.18 1.56 -22.96
N ARG A 133 19.49 0.31 -22.59
CA ARG A 133 20.57 -0.06 -21.66
C ARG A 133 20.51 0.70 -20.33
N LEU A 134 19.31 0.87 -19.78
CA LEU A 134 19.10 1.50 -18.50
C LEU A 134 19.37 0.51 -17.35
N ASN A 135 19.63 1.06 -16.17
CA ASN A 135 19.78 0.24 -14.97
C ASN A 135 18.40 -0.32 -14.54
N LYS A 136 18.15 -1.62 -14.79
CA LYS A 136 16.90 -2.30 -14.43
C LYS A 136 16.55 -2.17 -12.95
N LEU A 137 17.57 -2.20 -12.05
CA LEU A 137 17.32 -2.04 -10.62
C LEU A 137 16.72 -0.67 -10.31
N LEU A 138 17.24 0.40 -10.95
CA LEU A 138 16.67 1.74 -10.78
C LEU A 138 15.23 1.82 -11.33
N ILE A 139 14.93 1.12 -12.42
CA ILE A 139 13.56 1.02 -12.94
C ILE A 139 12.62 0.34 -11.92
N LEU A 140 13.04 -0.81 -11.37
CA LEU A 140 12.26 -1.52 -10.35
C LEU A 140 12.04 -0.67 -9.09
N LEU A 141 13.09 0.05 -8.63
CA LEU A 141 13.01 0.97 -7.50
C LEU A 141 12.09 2.16 -7.79
N SER A 142 12.11 2.69 -9.02
CA SER A 142 11.21 3.78 -9.42
C SER A 142 9.74 3.35 -9.40
N ILE A 143 9.45 2.13 -9.87
CA ILE A 143 8.11 1.55 -9.82
C ILE A 143 7.68 1.38 -8.35
N HIS A 144 8.52 0.73 -7.53
CA HIS A 144 8.19 0.45 -6.13
C HIS A 144 7.98 1.73 -5.33
N THR A 145 8.93 2.66 -5.39
CA THR A 145 8.84 3.92 -4.63
C THR A 145 7.67 4.79 -5.11
N GLY A 146 7.43 4.86 -6.42
CA GLY A 146 6.31 5.61 -6.99
C GLY A 146 4.94 5.04 -6.58
N GLN A 147 4.72 3.73 -6.74
CA GLN A 147 3.45 3.10 -6.35
C GLN A 147 3.20 3.19 -4.84
N CYS A 148 4.24 3.09 -4.01
CA CYS A 148 4.09 3.21 -2.57
C CYS A 148 3.88 4.66 -2.13
N ALA A 149 4.49 5.64 -2.81
CA ALA A 149 4.28 7.06 -2.51
C ALA A 149 2.79 7.48 -2.55
N GLY A 150 2.00 6.88 -3.43
CA GLY A 150 0.56 7.12 -3.53
C GLY A 150 -0.29 6.38 -2.49
N CYS A 151 0.28 5.43 -1.73
CA CYS A 151 -0.47 4.59 -0.79
C CYS A 151 -1.03 5.35 0.43
N GLY A 152 -0.57 6.57 0.70
CA GLY A 152 -1.17 7.44 1.72
C GLY A 152 -2.50 8.08 1.30
N SER A 153 -2.88 8.00 0.03
CA SER A 153 -4.13 8.56 -0.49
C SER A 153 -5.36 7.97 0.20
N PRO A 154 -6.40 8.77 0.48
CA PRO A 154 -7.63 8.32 1.13
C PRO A 154 -8.33 7.14 0.43
N VAL A 155 -8.05 6.93 -0.83
CA VAL A 155 -8.64 5.86 -1.66
C VAL A 155 -7.73 4.64 -1.80
N SER A 156 -6.53 4.68 -1.24
CA SER A 156 -5.59 3.55 -1.28
C SER A 156 -5.95 2.47 -0.26
N GLY A 157 -5.60 1.21 -0.57
CA GLY A 157 -5.82 0.10 0.35
C GLY A 157 -5.14 0.30 1.71
N VAL A 158 -3.95 0.92 1.75
CA VAL A 158 -3.23 1.20 3.01
C VAL A 158 -3.99 2.17 3.89
N ALA A 159 -4.41 3.32 3.34
CA ALA A 159 -5.16 4.30 4.11
C ALA A 159 -6.53 3.75 4.55
N ILE A 160 -7.19 2.95 3.71
CA ILE A 160 -8.47 2.31 4.04
C ILE A 160 -8.31 1.35 5.22
N VAL A 161 -7.30 0.47 5.19
CA VAL A 161 -7.01 -0.47 6.29
C VAL A 161 -6.66 0.29 7.56
N ALA A 162 -5.76 1.27 7.49
CA ALA A 162 -5.36 2.08 8.63
C ALA A 162 -6.56 2.83 9.24
N LYS A 163 -7.41 3.45 8.41
CA LYS A 163 -8.65 4.11 8.86
C LYS A 163 -9.64 3.15 9.49
N GLY A 164 -9.79 1.95 8.93
CA GLY A 164 -10.68 0.93 9.47
C GLY A 164 -10.28 0.46 10.87
N ILE A 165 -8.98 0.44 11.18
CA ILE A 165 -8.45 0.03 12.48
C ILE A 165 -8.46 1.19 13.48
N MET A 166 -8.00 2.36 13.05
CA MET A 166 -7.95 3.55 13.91
C MET A 166 -9.36 4.04 14.30
N GLY A 167 -10.37 3.82 13.42
CA GLY A 167 -11.74 4.25 13.68
C GLY A 167 -11.81 5.74 14.04
N ASP A 168 -12.59 6.05 15.09
CA ASP A 168 -12.78 7.42 15.61
C ASP A 168 -11.76 7.79 16.69
N THR A 169 -10.73 6.98 16.92
CA THR A 169 -9.76 7.19 18.02
C THR A 169 -8.90 8.44 17.85
N LEU A 170 -8.81 8.98 16.63
CA LEU A 170 -8.04 10.20 16.33
C LEU A 170 -8.81 11.50 16.65
N GLY A 171 -10.09 11.41 17.01
CA GLY A 171 -10.91 12.54 17.46
C GLY A 171 -11.05 13.67 16.43
N ALA A 172 -11.10 14.92 16.93
CA ALA A 172 -11.34 16.12 16.12
C ALA A 172 -10.23 16.40 15.08
N ASP A 173 -9.00 15.96 15.34
CA ASP A 173 -7.83 16.22 14.48
C ASP A 173 -7.66 15.16 13.37
N ALA A 174 -8.58 14.22 13.27
CA ALA A 174 -8.49 13.12 12.29
C ALA A 174 -8.23 13.62 10.86
N GLY A 175 -8.89 14.68 10.42
CA GLY A 175 -8.70 15.26 9.07
C GLY A 175 -7.26 15.72 8.83
N LEU A 176 -6.67 16.43 9.78
CA LEU A 176 -5.29 16.90 9.71
C LEU A 176 -4.32 15.71 9.69
N ILE A 177 -4.51 14.74 10.59
CA ILE A 177 -3.67 13.54 10.70
C ILE A 177 -3.67 12.76 9.39
N TRP A 178 -4.81 12.57 8.74
CA TRP A 178 -4.89 11.85 7.47
C TRP A 178 -4.26 12.62 6.31
N ASN A 179 -4.35 13.95 6.30
CA ASN A 179 -3.67 14.77 5.30
C ASN A 179 -2.14 14.73 5.50
N GLN A 180 -1.66 14.83 6.74
CA GLN A 180 -0.24 14.68 7.07
C GLN A 180 0.26 13.28 6.71
N PHE A 181 -0.51 12.24 6.99
CA PHE A 181 -0.20 10.86 6.61
C PHE A 181 0.00 10.72 5.09
N MET A 182 -0.92 11.25 4.28
CA MET A 182 -0.79 11.24 2.82
C MET A 182 0.47 11.99 2.36
N LEU A 183 0.70 13.18 2.90
CA LEU A 183 1.85 13.99 2.53
C LEU A 183 3.18 13.34 2.97
N ASN A 184 3.21 12.70 4.13
CA ASN A 184 4.37 11.94 4.61
C ASN A 184 4.71 10.77 3.69
N TYR A 185 3.70 10.06 3.17
CA TYR A 185 3.93 9.02 2.17
C TYR A 185 4.62 9.58 0.93
N ILE A 186 4.08 10.64 0.34
CA ILE A 186 4.67 11.29 -0.83
C ILE A 186 6.09 11.77 -0.52
N LEU A 187 6.28 12.44 0.62
CA LEU A 187 7.57 13.01 1.02
C LEU A 187 8.65 11.94 1.20
N VAL A 188 8.38 10.94 2.04
CA VAL A 188 9.38 9.90 2.39
C VAL A 188 9.77 9.09 1.16
N TYR A 189 8.79 8.63 0.37
CA TYR A 189 9.09 7.85 -0.83
C TYR A 189 9.76 8.69 -1.92
N THR A 190 9.44 10.00 -2.02
CA THR A 190 10.16 10.90 -2.93
C THR A 190 11.61 11.09 -2.49
N ILE A 191 11.88 11.26 -1.20
CA ILE A 191 13.25 11.33 -0.67
C ILE A 191 14.01 10.03 -1.00
N VAL A 192 13.41 8.87 -0.71
CA VAL A 192 14.03 7.57 -1.00
C VAL A 192 14.27 7.39 -2.50
N PHE A 193 13.29 7.76 -3.36
CA PHE A 193 13.46 7.74 -4.81
C PHE A 193 14.62 8.63 -5.27
N ILE A 194 14.70 9.88 -4.78
CA ILE A 194 15.80 10.79 -5.12
C ILE A 194 17.14 10.19 -4.71
N LEU A 195 17.25 9.63 -3.51
CA LEU A 195 18.48 8.96 -3.06
C LEU A 195 18.86 7.78 -3.96
N CYS A 196 17.90 6.94 -4.34
CA CYS A 196 18.12 5.86 -5.30
C CYS A 196 18.56 6.39 -6.67
N TYR A 197 17.89 7.42 -7.18
CA TYR A 197 18.21 8.04 -8.45
C TYR A 197 19.64 8.61 -8.45
N LEU A 198 20.05 9.25 -7.36
CA LEU A 198 21.41 9.78 -7.18
C LEU A 198 22.44 8.64 -7.03
N ALA A 199 22.17 7.64 -6.20
CA ALA A 199 23.07 6.52 -5.95
C ALA A 199 23.37 5.72 -7.22
N PHE A 200 22.34 5.47 -8.03
CA PHE A 200 22.48 4.73 -9.30
C PHE A 200 22.81 5.64 -10.50
N ARG A 201 23.12 6.92 -10.24
CA ARG A 201 23.50 7.90 -11.27
C ARG A 201 22.49 7.97 -12.42
N GLY A 202 21.20 8.06 -12.09
CA GLY A 202 20.10 8.08 -13.06
C GLY A 202 20.26 9.11 -14.18
N TRP A 203 20.97 10.23 -13.94
CA TRP A 203 21.29 11.23 -14.94
C TRP A 203 22.34 10.80 -15.99
N ARG A 204 23.07 9.70 -15.74
CA ARG A 204 24.05 9.12 -16.69
C ARG A 204 23.44 7.99 -17.52
N SER A 205 22.16 7.73 -17.36
CA SER A 205 21.46 6.68 -18.11
C SER A 205 21.60 6.90 -19.62
N GLY A 206 21.95 5.84 -20.31
CA GLY A 206 22.52 5.78 -21.66
C GLY A 206 21.89 6.66 -22.73
N ARG A 207 22.68 6.99 -23.73
CA ARG A 207 22.17 7.51 -25.01
C ARG A 207 21.40 6.38 -25.71
N ALA A 208 20.20 6.71 -26.21
CA ALA A 208 19.46 5.79 -27.06
C ALA A 208 20.38 5.24 -28.15
N THR A 209 20.62 3.94 -28.13
CA THR A 209 21.22 3.28 -29.28
C THR A 209 20.18 3.25 -30.40
N GLU A 210 20.55 3.62 -31.60
CA GLU A 210 19.73 3.61 -32.82
C GLU A 210 19.20 2.19 -33.12
N GLY A 211 18.23 1.71 -32.42
CA GLY A 211 17.82 0.31 -32.63
C GLY A 211 16.46 -0.11 -32.06
N GLY A 212 15.80 0.74 -31.35
CA GLY A 212 14.50 0.35 -30.77
C GLY A 212 13.56 1.54 -30.65
N ALA A 213 12.93 1.95 -31.75
CA ALA A 213 11.89 2.97 -31.69
C ALA A 213 10.78 2.49 -30.73
N ILE A 214 10.51 3.26 -29.69
CA ILE A 214 9.30 3.12 -28.89
C ILE A 214 8.18 3.71 -29.75
N GLU A 215 7.27 2.86 -30.21
CA GLU A 215 6.17 3.26 -31.08
C GLU A 215 5.15 4.08 -30.30
N ASP A 216 4.52 5.03 -30.99
CA ASP A 216 3.40 5.78 -30.42
C ASP A 216 2.18 4.84 -30.33
N PRO A 217 1.59 4.62 -29.13
CA PRO A 217 0.39 3.82 -29.00
C PRO A 217 -0.84 4.47 -29.67
N GLY A 218 -0.68 5.65 -30.26
CA GLY A 218 -1.74 6.38 -30.91
C GLY A 218 -2.68 7.11 -29.94
N ALA A 219 -3.84 7.50 -30.46
CA ALA A 219 -4.88 8.16 -29.66
C ALA A 219 -5.61 7.13 -28.77
N PRO A 220 -6.07 7.53 -27.57
CA PRO A 220 -6.88 6.67 -26.72
C PRO A 220 -8.23 6.39 -27.38
N THR A 221 -8.79 5.23 -27.15
CA THR A 221 -10.16 4.93 -27.56
C THR A 221 -11.16 5.76 -26.75
N GLY A 222 -12.36 5.96 -27.28
CA GLY A 222 -13.41 6.68 -26.55
C GLY A 222 -13.71 6.11 -25.17
N GLN A 223 -13.65 4.77 -25.02
CA GLN A 223 -13.82 4.10 -23.74
C GLN A 223 -12.69 4.46 -22.74
N GLN A 224 -11.45 4.45 -23.22
CA GLN A 224 -10.28 4.82 -22.40
C GLN A 224 -10.35 6.27 -21.95
N VAL A 225 -10.75 7.21 -22.83
CA VAL A 225 -10.92 8.62 -22.48
C VAL A 225 -11.95 8.78 -21.36
N VAL A 226 -13.12 8.16 -21.50
CA VAL A 226 -14.18 8.23 -20.47
C VAL A 226 -13.70 7.64 -19.15
N CYS A 227 -13.03 6.48 -19.16
CA CYS A 227 -12.49 5.86 -17.96
C CYS A 227 -11.45 6.76 -17.27
N ILE A 228 -10.56 7.41 -18.03
CA ILE A 228 -9.56 8.36 -17.48
C ILE A 228 -10.27 9.57 -16.84
N ILE A 229 -11.24 10.16 -17.53
CA ILE A 229 -12.01 11.28 -16.99
C ILE A 229 -12.72 10.88 -15.69
N MET A 230 -13.36 9.71 -15.64
CA MET A 230 -14.03 9.21 -14.45
C MET A 230 -13.05 9.01 -13.29
N ALA A 231 -11.89 8.40 -13.55
CA ALA A 231 -10.86 8.18 -12.53
C ALA A 231 -10.32 9.50 -11.97
N VAL A 232 -10.01 10.47 -12.84
CA VAL A 232 -9.53 11.80 -12.43
C VAL A 232 -10.61 12.58 -11.69
N ALA A 233 -11.86 12.55 -12.15
CA ALA A 233 -12.98 13.20 -11.48
C ALA A 233 -13.24 12.62 -10.09
N ALA A 234 -13.19 11.28 -9.94
CA ALA A 234 -13.31 10.63 -8.63
C ALA A 234 -12.17 11.04 -7.68
N MET A 235 -10.93 11.05 -8.19
CA MET A 235 -9.77 11.49 -7.42
C MET A 235 -9.92 12.93 -6.91
N ILE A 236 -10.30 13.85 -7.80
CA ILE A 236 -10.55 15.25 -7.43
C ILE A 236 -11.69 15.34 -6.42
N PHE A 237 -12.81 14.63 -6.66
CA PHE A 237 -14.00 14.66 -5.79
C PHE A 237 -13.71 14.13 -4.38
N LEU A 238 -12.82 13.15 -4.22
CA LEU A 238 -12.50 12.54 -2.94
C LEU A 238 -11.36 13.26 -2.19
N ILE A 239 -10.33 13.72 -2.92
CA ILE A 239 -9.13 14.29 -2.31
C ILE A 239 -9.28 15.79 -2.04
N VAL A 240 -9.78 16.57 -3.01
CA VAL A 240 -9.85 18.04 -2.89
C VAL A 240 -10.75 18.48 -1.73
N PRO A 241 -11.99 17.96 -1.56
CA PRO A 241 -12.81 18.32 -0.41
C PRO A 241 -12.19 17.91 0.93
N SER A 242 -11.53 16.75 0.99
CA SER A 242 -10.84 16.29 2.20
C SER A 242 -9.70 17.24 2.59
N LEU A 243 -8.88 17.67 1.64
CA LEU A 243 -7.81 18.63 1.88
C LEU A 243 -8.35 20.01 2.26
N LEU A 244 -9.26 20.56 1.46
CA LEU A 244 -9.79 21.91 1.67
C LEU A 244 -10.58 22.03 2.95
N SER A 245 -11.36 21.01 3.34
CA SER A 245 -12.13 21.02 4.58
C SER A 245 -11.28 21.14 5.85
N THR A 246 -9.98 20.84 5.76
CA THR A 246 -9.03 20.98 6.86
C THR A 246 -8.57 22.44 7.05
N PHE A 247 -8.51 23.21 5.95
CA PHE A 247 -7.98 24.57 5.96
C PHE A 247 -9.04 25.65 5.75
N THR A 248 -10.26 25.26 5.34
CA THR A 248 -11.34 26.20 5.03
C THR A 248 -12.65 25.76 5.64
N ASP A 249 -13.49 26.76 5.99
CA ASP A 249 -14.84 26.53 6.55
C ASP A 249 -15.93 26.45 5.46
N ILE A 250 -15.58 26.10 4.22
CA ILE A 250 -16.53 25.98 3.12
C ILE A 250 -17.49 24.83 3.38
N ALA A 251 -18.76 25.12 3.65
CA ALA A 251 -19.78 24.14 4.04
C ALA A 251 -19.92 22.99 3.04
N VAL A 252 -19.84 23.28 1.72
CA VAL A 252 -19.93 22.25 0.66
C VAL A 252 -18.74 21.27 0.74
N MET A 253 -17.53 21.77 0.99
CA MET A 253 -16.33 20.92 1.10
C MET A 253 -16.43 20.01 2.33
N LYS A 254 -16.85 20.55 3.48
CA LYS A 254 -17.09 19.76 4.70
C LYS A 254 -18.19 18.72 4.48
N PHE A 255 -19.30 19.09 3.82
CA PHE A 255 -20.37 18.15 3.51
C PHE A 255 -19.88 17.00 2.62
N ILE A 256 -19.20 17.29 1.50
CA ILE A 256 -18.67 16.25 0.62
C ILE A 256 -17.67 15.37 1.36
N SER A 257 -16.69 15.94 2.06
CA SER A 257 -15.69 15.21 2.83
C SER A 257 -16.31 14.26 3.88
N SER A 258 -17.42 14.66 4.50
CA SER A 258 -18.11 13.84 5.52
C SER A 258 -18.99 12.73 4.95
N LYS A 259 -19.46 12.85 3.71
CA LYS A 259 -20.41 11.92 3.08
C LYS A 259 -19.81 11.05 1.98
N ALA A 260 -18.75 11.52 1.32
CA ALA A 260 -18.13 10.78 0.23
C ALA A 260 -17.33 9.57 0.77
N ASP A 261 -17.86 8.37 0.55
CA ASP A 261 -17.13 7.13 0.82
C ASP A 261 -16.42 6.68 -0.46
N PRO A 262 -15.09 6.48 -0.43
CA PRO A 262 -14.32 6.09 -1.60
C PRO A 262 -14.83 4.81 -2.27
N GLY A 263 -15.19 3.79 -1.49
CA GLY A 263 -15.70 2.54 -2.03
C GLY A 263 -16.96 2.74 -2.87
N PHE A 264 -17.97 3.42 -2.30
CA PHE A 264 -19.23 3.65 -3.01
C PHE A 264 -19.08 4.56 -4.22
N VAL A 265 -18.19 5.58 -4.19
CA VAL A 265 -17.89 6.41 -5.35
C VAL A 265 -17.36 5.56 -6.50
N TYR A 266 -16.36 4.73 -6.26
CA TYR A 266 -15.80 3.86 -7.29
C TYR A 266 -16.76 2.74 -7.72
N LEU A 267 -17.60 2.22 -6.82
CA LEU A 267 -18.65 1.28 -7.18
C LEU A 267 -19.63 1.89 -8.20
N ILE A 268 -20.12 3.11 -7.92
CA ILE A 268 -21.04 3.81 -8.84
C ILE A 268 -20.39 4.00 -10.21
N LEU A 269 -19.14 4.44 -10.25
CA LEU A 269 -18.41 4.60 -11.51
C LEU A 269 -18.22 3.26 -12.25
N GLY A 270 -17.92 2.19 -11.50
CA GLY A 270 -17.85 0.83 -12.06
C GLY A 270 -19.16 0.39 -12.67
N ILE A 271 -20.28 0.60 -11.99
CA ILE A 271 -21.62 0.29 -12.50
C ILE A 271 -21.92 1.10 -13.77
N VAL A 272 -21.59 2.40 -13.80
CA VAL A 272 -21.74 3.23 -15.01
C VAL A 272 -20.91 2.66 -16.16
N CYS A 273 -19.67 2.26 -15.94
CA CYS A 273 -18.83 1.63 -16.96
C CYS A 273 -19.44 0.32 -17.48
N MET A 274 -20.08 -0.47 -16.60
CA MET A 274 -20.77 -1.70 -17.03
C MET A 274 -22.00 -1.41 -17.90
N PHE A 275 -22.81 -0.42 -17.54
CA PHE A 275 -23.93 0.02 -18.40
C PHE A 275 -23.45 0.51 -19.78
N LEU A 276 -22.25 1.12 -19.83
CA LEU A 276 -21.61 1.54 -21.08
C LEU A 276 -20.91 0.37 -21.81
N ARG A 277 -20.92 -0.85 -21.27
CA ARG A 277 -20.28 -2.05 -21.81
C ARG A 277 -18.75 -1.92 -22.00
N TYR A 278 -18.07 -1.31 -21.02
CA TYR A 278 -16.62 -1.07 -21.06
C TYR A 278 -15.79 -2.24 -20.54
N GLY A 279 -16.39 -3.36 -20.19
CA GLY A 279 -15.70 -4.56 -19.73
C GLY A 279 -16.63 -5.76 -19.60
N ASP A 280 -16.06 -6.94 -19.37
CA ASP A 280 -16.79 -8.16 -19.02
C ASP A 280 -16.84 -8.31 -17.50
N GLU A 281 -18.04 -8.15 -16.92
CA GLU A 281 -18.26 -8.18 -15.48
C GLU A 281 -17.75 -9.48 -14.84
N ARG A 282 -18.00 -10.61 -15.48
CA ARG A 282 -17.58 -11.92 -14.98
C ARG A 282 -16.06 -12.00 -14.86
N THR A 283 -15.35 -11.58 -15.88
CA THR A 283 -13.87 -11.54 -15.88
C THR A 283 -13.36 -10.57 -14.81
N ILE A 284 -13.96 -9.39 -14.67
CA ILE A 284 -13.55 -8.40 -13.69
C ILE A 284 -13.73 -8.95 -12.27
N ILE A 285 -14.91 -9.45 -11.92
CA ILE A 285 -15.17 -9.99 -10.58
C ILE A 285 -14.27 -11.18 -10.28
N THR A 286 -14.09 -12.11 -11.21
CA THR A 286 -13.36 -13.36 -10.93
C THR A 286 -11.84 -13.22 -11.01
N ARG A 287 -11.31 -12.32 -11.85
CA ARG A 287 -9.88 -12.25 -12.16
C ARG A 287 -9.21 -10.93 -11.73
N ARG A 288 -9.96 -9.82 -11.63
CA ARG A 288 -9.39 -8.50 -11.33
C ARG A 288 -9.60 -8.08 -9.89
N VAL A 289 -10.67 -8.53 -9.24
CA VAL A 289 -10.80 -8.40 -7.78
C VAL A 289 -9.83 -9.37 -7.10
N PRO A 290 -8.92 -8.88 -6.25
CA PRO A 290 -7.89 -9.73 -5.64
C PRO A 290 -8.44 -10.50 -4.43
N TRP A 291 -9.30 -11.50 -4.66
CA TRP A 291 -9.97 -12.28 -3.62
C TRP A 291 -9.00 -12.90 -2.60
N GLY A 292 -7.81 -13.32 -3.05
CA GLY A 292 -6.78 -13.83 -2.16
C GLY A 292 -6.38 -12.81 -1.08
N LEU A 293 -6.21 -11.53 -1.47
CA LEU A 293 -5.89 -10.45 -0.54
C LEU A 293 -7.08 -10.06 0.35
N VAL A 294 -8.30 -10.09 -0.20
CA VAL A 294 -9.55 -9.88 0.58
C VAL A 294 -9.64 -10.88 1.74
N LEU A 295 -9.36 -12.16 1.47
CA LEU A 295 -9.35 -13.21 2.49
C LEU A 295 -8.24 -13.00 3.52
N VAL A 296 -7.06 -12.56 3.08
CA VAL A 296 -5.93 -12.24 4.00
C VAL A 296 -6.30 -11.09 4.93
N ILE A 297 -6.81 -9.98 4.40
CA ILE A 297 -7.23 -8.82 5.20
C ILE A 297 -8.30 -9.25 6.23
N GLY A 298 -9.33 -9.99 5.79
CA GLY A 298 -10.40 -10.45 6.67
C GLY A 298 -9.92 -11.38 7.78
N GLY A 299 -9.14 -12.40 7.41
CA GLY A 299 -8.68 -13.41 8.35
C GLY A 299 -7.66 -12.89 9.36
N MET A 300 -6.70 -12.12 8.89
CA MET A 300 -5.67 -11.54 9.77
C MET A 300 -6.26 -10.47 10.70
N ALA A 301 -7.23 -9.69 10.24
CA ALA A 301 -7.88 -8.68 11.08
C ALA A 301 -8.58 -9.32 12.29
N ILE A 302 -9.19 -10.50 12.15
CA ILE A 302 -9.79 -11.21 13.27
C ILE A 302 -8.71 -11.66 14.27
N LEU A 303 -7.62 -12.30 13.82
CA LEU A 303 -6.52 -12.70 14.72
C LEU A 303 -5.93 -11.49 15.47
N ILE A 304 -5.69 -10.38 14.76
CA ILE A 304 -5.13 -9.17 15.35
C ILE A 304 -6.14 -8.49 16.28
N GLY A 305 -7.41 -8.45 15.89
CA GLY A 305 -8.48 -7.91 16.75
C GLY A 305 -8.61 -8.65 18.09
N MET A 306 -8.29 -9.94 18.13
CA MET A 306 -8.23 -10.71 19.38
C MET A 306 -7.15 -10.19 20.35
N LEU A 307 -6.06 -9.57 19.85
CA LEU A 307 -5.07 -8.92 20.72
C LEU A 307 -5.71 -7.77 21.52
N GLY A 308 -6.60 -6.98 20.89
CA GLY A 308 -7.35 -5.94 21.58
C GLY A 308 -8.28 -6.51 22.67
N LEU A 309 -9.02 -7.58 22.35
CA LEU A 309 -9.93 -8.21 23.30
C LEU A 309 -9.21 -8.84 24.51
N THR A 310 -7.95 -9.20 24.37
CA THR A 310 -7.14 -9.82 25.46
C THR A 310 -6.30 -8.81 26.24
N GLY A 311 -6.29 -7.51 25.85
CA GLY A 311 -5.39 -6.50 26.41
C GLY A 311 -3.93 -6.67 25.99
N ALA A 312 -3.65 -7.55 25.04
CA ALA A 312 -2.28 -7.79 24.56
C ALA A 312 -1.73 -6.61 23.75
N THR A 313 -2.61 -5.86 23.07
CA THR A 313 -2.23 -4.64 22.34
C THR A 313 -1.69 -3.58 23.31
N ASP A 314 -2.40 -3.35 24.43
CA ASP A 314 -1.96 -2.39 25.46
C ASP A 314 -0.64 -2.81 26.11
N TYR A 315 -0.47 -4.11 26.35
CA TYR A 315 0.79 -4.64 26.86
C TYR A 315 1.96 -4.37 25.90
N LEU A 316 1.79 -4.63 24.60
CA LEU A 316 2.81 -4.36 23.58
C LEU A 316 3.13 -2.86 23.49
N SER A 317 2.09 -2.02 23.51
CA SER A 317 2.23 -0.56 23.45
C SER A 317 3.01 -0.03 24.66
N ASN A 318 2.66 -0.49 25.86
CA ASN A 318 3.35 -0.12 27.09
C ASN A 318 4.81 -0.60 27.09
N LEU A 319 5.06 -1.83 26.61
CA LEU A 319 6.42 -2.34 26.48
C LEU A 319 7.26 -1.45 25.55
N LEU A 320 6.70 -1.02 24.43
CA LEU A 320 7.40 -0.13 23.50
C LEU A 320 7.70 1.23 24.15
N VAL A 321 6.69 1.86 24.76
CA VAL A 321 6.82 3.20 25.38
C VAL A 321 7.79 3.18 26.56
N THR A 322 7.80 2.09 27.38
CA THR A 322 8.71 2.00 28.53
C THR A 322 10.14 1.61 28.17
N SER A 323 10.31 0.90 27.04
CA SER A 323 11.63 0.39 26.62
C SER A 323 12.38 1.33 25.68
N VAL A 324 11.67 2.28 25.05
CA VAL A 324 12.22 3.12 23.98
C VAL A 324 11.96 4.60 24.31
N HIS A 325 12.98 5.45 24.13
CA HIS A 325 12.83 6.90 24.30
C HIS A 325 11.82 7.44 23.25
N ASP A 326 11.04 8.45 23.62
CA ASP A 326 9.93 9.02 22.79
C ASP A 326 10.32 9.28 21.33
N ARG A 327 11.49 9.89 21.10
CA ARG A 327 12.00 10.16 19.75
C ARG A 327 12.34 8.92 18.95
N ALA A 328 12.55 7.78 19.61
CA ALA A 328 12.90 6.53 18.97
C ALA A 328 11.67 5.61 18.72
N ILE A 329 10.48 5.98 19.22
CA ILE A 329 9.26 5.17 19.02
C ILE A 329 8.86 5.12 17.54
N ALA A 330 8.84 6.26 16.84
CA ALA A 330 8.50 6.29 15.42
C ALA A 330 9.50 5.49 14.55
N PRO A 331 10.83 5.69 14.62
CA PRO A 331 11.77 4.85 13.89
C PRO A 331 11.74 3.38 14.31
N ALA A 332 11.43 3.06 15.57
CA ALA A 332 11.23 1.67 16.01
C ALA A 332 10.01 1.03 15.35
N LEU A 333 8.87 1.74 15.28
CA LEU A 333 7.68 1.27 14.56
C LEU A 333 7.97 1.04 13.07
N ALA A 334 8.69 1.96 12.42
CA ALA A 334 9.09 1.80 11.03
C ALA A 334 10.02 0.58 10.84
N GLY A 335 10.99 0.41 11.71
CA GLY A 335 11.94 -0.71 11.66
C GLY A 335 11.28 -2.07 11.91
N ILE A 336 10.46 -2.16 12.96
CA ILE A 336 9.71 -3.38 13.30
C ILE A 336 8.73 -3.72 12.16
N GLY A 337 7.97 -2.73 11.68
CA GLY A 337 7.03 -2.91 10.59
C GLY A 337 7.71 -3.38 9.31
N GLY A 338 8.81 -2.73 8.95
CA GLY A 338 9.59 -3.14 7.80
C GLY A 338 10.19 -4.52 7.93
N PHE A 339 10.78 -4.85 9.08
CA PHE A 339 11.33 -6.19 9.31
C PHE A 339 10.28 -7.28 9.20
N LEU A 340 9.14 -7.12 9.87
CA LEU A 340 8.05 -8.08 9.82
C LEU A 340 7.46 -8.24 8.41
N SER A 341 7.35 -7.13 7.68
CA SER A 341 6.77 -7.12 6.33
C SER A 341 7.65 -7.77 5.28
N MET A 342 8.95 -7.91 5.51
CA MET A 342 9.81 -8.71 4.62
C MET A 342 9.34 -10.16 4.49
N PHE A 343 8.74 -10.70 5.55
CA PHE A 343 8.37 -12.11 5.67
C PHE A 343 6.85 -12.33 5.77
N SER A 344 6.06 -11.27 5.90
CA SER A 344 4.61 -11.32 6.07
C SER A 344 3.90 -10.40 5.08
N ASP A 345 2.58 -10.43 5.06
CA ASP A 345 1.79 -9.50 4.25
C ASP A 345 1.70 -8.13 4.92
N SER A 346 2.10 -7.09 4.20
CA SER A 346 2.12 -5.72 4.70
C SER A 346 0.72 -5.24 5.08
N LEU A 347 -0.24 -5.43 4.16
CA LEU A 347 -1.56 -4.84 4.25
C LEU A 347 -2.50 -5.64 5.16
N GLY A 348 -2.43 -6.97 5.09
CA GLY A 348 -3.32 -7.85 5.84
C GLY A 348 -2.85 -8.16 7.25
N ALA A 349 -1.54 -8.06 7.54
CA ALA A 349 -0.99 -8.48 8.81
C ALA A 349 -0.26 -7.36 9.57
N VAL A 350 0.78 -6.77 8.97
CA VAL A 350 1.72 -5.92 9.73
C VAL A 350 1.12 -4.54 10.01
N ILE A 351 0.52 -3.90 9.01
CA ILE A 351 -0.15 -2.59 9.21
C ILE A 351 -1.27 -2.69 10.24
N PRO A 352 -2.20 -3.68 10.17
CA PRO A 352 -3.20 -3.86 11.20
C PRO A 352 -2.63 -4.01 12.61
N LEU A 353 -1.58 -4.83 12.76
CA LEU A 353 -0.92 -5.03 14.05
C LEU A 353 -0.38 -3.72 14.62
N LEU A 354 0.43 -3.00 13.85
CA LEU A 354 1.07 -1.78 14.35
C LEU A 354 0.08 -0.62 14.52
N ALA A 355 -0.87 -0.46 13.60
CA ALA A 355 -1.90 0.57 13.71
C ALA A 355 -2.77 0.37 14.96
N SER A 356 -3.07 -0.87 15.36
CA SER A 356 -3.84 -1.16 16.57
C SER A 356 -3.14 -0.75 17.89
N MET A 357 -1.81 -0.58 17.87
CA MET A 357 -1.03 -0.15 19.02
C MET A 357 -1.04 1.38 19.22
N ILE A 358 -1.25 2.15 18.13
CA ILE A 358 -1.09 3.60 18.14
C ILE A 358 -2.01 4.32 19.14
N PRO A 359 -3.30 3.98 19.26
CA PRO A 359 -4.18 4.62 20.25
C PRO A 359 -3.65 4.52 21.68
N SER A 360 -3.18 3.32 22.08
CA SER A 360 -2.60 3.11 23.41
C SER A 360 -1.29 3.87 23.60
N ILE A 361 -0.44 3.97 22.56
CA ILE A 361 0.80 4.74 22.61
C ILE A 361 0.49 6.23 22.82
N ILE A 362 -0.45 6.80 22.07
CA ILE A 362 -0.85 8.21 22.20
C ILE A 362 -1.47 8.47 23.59
N THR A 363 -2.28 7.55 24.09
CA THR A 363 -2.89 7.68 25.43
C THR A 363 -1.82 7.66 26.52
N SER A 364 -0.80 6.81 26.41
CA SER A 364 0.32 6.72 27.36
C SER A 364 1.30 7.88 27.22
N ASN A 365 1.41 8.49 26.05
CA ASN A 365 2.31 9.61 25.78
C ASN A 365 1.64 10.67 24.86
N PRO A 366 0.83 11.57 25.44
CA PRO A 366 0.06 12.57 24.66
C PRO A 366 0.91 13.57 23.87
N GLY A 367 2.23 13.62 24.09
CA GLY A 367 3.15 14.48 23.34
C GLY A 367 3.53 13.91 21.96
N LEU A 368 3.16 12.68 21.64
CA LEU A 368 3.49 12.07 20.37
C LEU A 368 2.40 12.32 19.31
N SER A 369 2.84 12.71 18.12
CA SER A 369 1.94 12.93 16.99
C SER A 369 1.37 11.60 16.44
N GLY A 370 0.04 11.50 16.36
CA GLY A 370 -0.63 10.37 15.72
C GLY A 370 -0.25 10.22 14.23
N ALA A 371 -0.07 11.34 13.53
CA ALA A 371 0.37 11.34 12.13
C ALA A 371 1.78 10.75 11.99
N LEU A 372 2.71 11.12 12.89
CA LEU A 372 4.07 10.62 12.90
C LEU A 372 4.10 9.10 13.12
N LEU A 373 3.41 8.61 14.16
CA LEU A 373 3.39 7.19 14.51
C LEU A 373 2.75 6.33 13.42
N LEU A 374 1.60 6.79 12.91
CA LEU A 374 0.89 6.09 11.84
C LEU A 374 1.71 6.06 10.54
N SER A 375 2.32 7.20 10.18
CA SER A 375 3.21 7.29 9.03
C SER A 375 4.40 6.35 9.17
N ALA A 376 5.05 6.33 10.33
CA ALA A 376 6.19 5.46 10.60
C ALA A 376 5.83 3.98 10.47
N ALA A 377 4.75 3.55 11.13
CA ALA A 377 4.27 2.17 11.09
C ALA A 377 3.95 1.72 9.66
N CYS A 378 3.17 2.52 8.92
CA CYS A 378 2.72 2.14 7.59
C CYS A 378 3.79 2.29 6.51
N ILE A 379 4.56 3.39 6.52
CA ILE A 379 5.63 3.63 5.52
C ILE A 379 6.77 2.62 5.71
N GLY A 380 7.21 2.38 6.94
CA GLY A 380 8.24 1.37 7.22
C GLY A 380 7.82 -0.02 6.74
N THR A 381 6.58 -0.40 7.02
CA THR A 381 5.99 -1.67 6.56
C THR A 381 5.95 -1.77 5.03
N MET A 382 5.45 -0.75 4.34
CA MET A 382 5.33 -0.76 2.88
C MET A 382 6.69 -0.62 2.17
N MET A 383 7.70 -0.02 2.81
CA MET A 383 9.04 0.13 2.25
C MET A 383 9.66 -1.21 1.89
N THR A 384 9.45 -2.21 2.71
CA THR A 384 9.99 -3.55 2.50
C THR A 384 9.13 -4.46 1.61
N GLY A 385 8.01 -3.94 1.10
CA GLY A 385 7.26 -4.56 0.01
C GLY A 385 8.08 -4.76 -1.29
N PHE A 386 9.29 -4.20 -1.35
CA PHE A 386 10.28 -4.46 -2.39
C PHE A 386 11.09 -5.76 -2.16
N ALA A 387 11.09 -6.32 -0.96
CA ALA A 387 11.85 -7.53 -0.65
C ALA A 387 11.48 -8.68 -1.61
N PRO A 388 12.45 -9.48 -2.08
CA PRO A 388 12.16 -10.57 -3.01
C PRO A 388 11.24 -11.65 -2.43
N PHE A 389 11.06 -11.66 -1.12
CA PHE A 389 10.15 -12.57 -0.41
C PHE A 389 8.72 -12.01 -0.28
N SER A 390 8.52 -10.72 -0.49
CA SER A 390 7.20 -10.09 -0.45
C SER A 390 6.41 -10.34 -1.74
N THR A 391 5.09 -10.17 -1.71
CA THR A 391 4.23 -10.32 -2.89
C THR A 391 4.62 -9.34 -4.00
N GLY A 392 4.85 -8.06 -3.65
CA GLY A 392 5.23 -7.03 -4.62
C GLY A 392 6.63 -7.24 -5.20
N GLY A 393 7.60 -7.54 -4.33
CA GLY A 393 8.98 -7.75 -4.73
C GLY A 393 9.17 -9.01 -5.58
N SER A 394 8.53 -10.13 -5.23
CA SER A 394 8.56 -11.36 -6.02
C SER A 394 7.91 -11.18 -7.40
N LEU A 395 6.84 -10.41 -7.49
CA LEU A 395 6.22 -10.04 -8.76
C LEU A 395 7.19 -9.25 -9.63
N LEU A 396 7.81 -8.20 -9.11
CA LEU A 396 8.80 -7.41 -9.84
C LEU A 396 9.98 -8.26 -10.32
N LEU A 397 10.45 -9.19 -9.47
CA LEU A 397 11.52 -10.11 -9.80
C LEU A 397 11.12 -11.11 -10.89
N SER A 398 9.85 -11.50 -11.00
CA SER A 398 9.37 -12.43 -12.00
C SER A 398 9.50 -11.91 -13.44
N PHE A 399 9.56 -10.60 -13.62
CA PHE A 399 9.76 -9.96 -14.91
C PHE A 399 11.25 -9.88 -15.33
N ILE A 400 12.17 -10.25 -14.44
CA ILE A 400 13.60 -10.34 -14.76
C ILE A 400 13.89 -11.71 -15.37
N GLY A 401 14.66 -11.74 -16.46
CA GLY A 401 15.08 -12.97 -17.13
C GLY A 401 15.80 -13.94 -16.19
N GLU A 402 15.65 -15.24 -16.44
CA GLU A 402 16.17 -16.29 -15.53
C GLU A 402 17.67 -16.18 -15.26
N GLU A 403 18.46 -15.82 -16.27
CA GLU A 403 19.92 -15.66 -16.16
C GLU A 403 20.33 -14.56 -15.17
N GLU A 404 19.56 -13.49 -15.07
CA GLU A 404 19.86 -12.36 -14.19
C GLU A 404 19.12 -12.45 -12.85
N ARG A 405 18.13 -13.34 -12.69
CA ARG A 405 17.21 -13.39 -11.54
C ARG A 405 17.93 -13.50 -10.20
N ASN A 406 18.96 -14.34 -10.08
CA ASN A 406 19.72 -14.48 -8.83
C ASN A 406 20.48 -13.21 -8.46
N LYS A 407 21.04 -12.51 -9.44
CA LYS A 407 21.70 -11.22 -9.23
C LYS A 407 20.71 -10.18 -8.72
N TYR A 408 19.56 -10.05 -9.39
CA TYR A 408 18.54 -9.08 -9.00
C TYR A 408 17.85 -9.43 -7.68
N PHE A 409 17.73 -10.71 -7.34
CA PHE A 409 17.28 -11.15 -6.02
C PHE A 409 18.16 -10.57 -4.89
N ILE A 410 19.48 -10.69 -5.02
CA ILE A 410 20.43 -10.16 -4.03
C ILE A 410 20.39 -8.62 -4.00
N LEU A 411 20.39 -7.97 -5.17
CA LEU A 411 20.34 -6.52 -5.27
C LEU A 411 19.04 -5.95 -4.67
N GLN A 412 17.92 -6.62 -4.91
CA GLN A 412 16.62 -6.26 -4.38
C GLN A 412 16.59 -6.38 -2.85
N LEU A 413 17.15 -7.46 -2.30
CA LEU A 413 17.26 -7.67 -0.85
C LEU A 413 18.12 -6.59 -0.19
N ILE A 414 19.30 -6.31 -0.73
CA ILE A 414 20.20 -5.26 -0.23
C ILE A 414 19.52 -3.90 -0.31
N SER A 415 18.90 -3.57 -1.45
CA SER A 415 18.19 -2.31 -1.62
C SER A 415 17.04 -2.15 -0.60
N THR A 416 16.32 -3.22 -0.30
CA THR A 416 15.25 -3.23 0.70
C THR A 416 15.79 -2.88 2.08
N ILE A 417 16.89 -3.50 2.50
CA ILE A 417 17.52 -3.23 3.81
C ILE A 417 18.01 -1.78 3.88
N VAL A 418 18.64 -1.28 2.83
CA VAL A 418 19.12 0.10 2.75
C VAL A 418 17.95 1.09 2.80
N MET A 419 16.89 0.86 2.02
CA MET A 419 15.71 1.72 2.03
C MET A 419 15.03 1.74 3.40
N LEU A 420 14.93 0.60 4.09
CA LEU A 420 14.40 0.54 5.44
C LEU A 420 15.26 1.35 6.42
N ALA A 421 16.59 1.20 6.37
CA ALA A 421 17.50 1.96 7.21
C ALA A 421 17.38 3.48 6.97
N VAL A 422 17.28 3.90 5.70
CA VAL A 422 17.03 5.30 5.33
C VAL A 422 15.69 5.77 5.88
N THR A 423 14.64 4.95 5.78
CA THR A 423 13.32 5.29 6.31
C THR A 423 13.35 5.48 7.82
N CYS A 424 13.99 4.57 8.56
CA CYS A 424 14.19 4.71 10.01
C CYS A 424 14.96 6.00 10.35
N LEU A 425 15.99 6.35 9.56
CA LEU A 425 16.74 7.58 9.75
C LEU A 425 15.89 8.84 9.50
N ILE A 426 15.04 8.84 8.45
CA ILE A 426 14.12 9.94 8.17
C ILE A 426 13.18 10.18 9.37
N PHE A 427 12.63 9.12 9.96
CA PHE A 427 11.79 9.23 11.15
C PHE A 427 12.58 9.61 12.41
N ALA A 428 13.80 9.12 12.59
CA ALA A 428 14.68 9.49 13.70
C ALA A 428 15.08 10.98 13.67
N LEU A 429 15.29 11.52 12.48
CA LEU A 429 15.58 12.94 12.26
C LEU A 429 14.31 13.81 12.19
N GLN A 430 13.13 13.21 12.30
CA GLN A 430 11.83 13.90 12.22
C GLN A 430 11.65 14.75 10.95
N LEU A 431 12.14 14.24 9.81
CA LEU A 431 12.02 14.88 8.50
C LEU A 431 10.65 14.64 7.84
N VAL A 432 9.60 14.63 8.65
CA VAL A 432 8.20 14.35 8.26
C VAL A 432 7.26 15.35 8.95
N LEU A 433 6.03 15.46 8.45
CA LEU A 433 5.00 16.30 9.05
C LEU A 433 4.46 15.64 10.33
N MET A 434 4.31 16.42 11.38
CA MET A 434 3.86 15.99 12.70
C MET A 434 2.54 16.62 13.08
#